data_020e042958455e7358f0205cc01af467
#
_entry.id   020e042958455e7358f0205cc01af467
#
_cell.length_a   1.000
_cell.length_b   1.000
_cell.length_c   1.000
_cell.angle_alpha   90.00
_cell.angle_beta   90.00
_cell.angle_gamma   90.00
#
_symmetry.space_group_name_H-M   'P 1'
#
loop_
_entity.id
_entity.type
_entity.pdbx_description
1 polymer ?
#
loop_
_entity_poly.entity_id
_entity_poly.type
_entity_poly.pdbx_seq_one_letter_code
_entity_poly.pdbx_strand_id
1 'polypeptide(L)'
;MLAGFPPARFSDASNSWLVIVELILAGAALLFLRSRNFDIESLYPEPTVRGSLLGVGLFLVCWLLGTVVTALFQTHERPGVIDFSFSGASLASIVLVAVVNGTFEEVFLLGVLVRGLRGLGLSLAIGLPLLVRVLYHLYQGPVGVLWVTSFGLTLTLAYVITRQLWPCVFAHILWDIVPTL
;
A
#
# COMPACT_ATOMS: atom_id res chain seq x y z
N MET A 1 -22.54 -5.66 21.37
CA MET A 1 -21.17 -5.17 21.53
C MET A 1 -20.38 -5.70 20.33
N LEU A 2 -20.04 -4.86 19.36
CA LEU A 2 -19.05 -5.22 18.35
C LEU A 2 -17.70 -5.19 19.08
N ALA A 3 -17.03 -6.33 19.18
CA ALA A 3 -15.70 -6.42 19.77
C ALA A 3 -14.81 -5.43 19.02
N GLY A 4 -14.16 -4.53 19.75
CA GLY A 4 -13.17 -3.63 19.16
C GLY A 4 -12.07 -4.45 18.53
N PHE A 5 -11.57 -4.02 17.38
CA PHE A 5 -10.43 -4.65 16.76
C PHE A 5 -9.23 -4.56 17.72
N PRO A 6 -8.47 -5.64 17.93
CA PRO A 6 -7.31 -5.58 18.80
C PRO A 6 -6.28 -4.59 18.22
N PRO A 7 -5.57 -3.84 19.06
CA PRO A 7 -4.54 -2.92 18.60
C PRO A 7 -3.45 -3.70 17.84
N ALA A 8 -3.07 -3.20 16.67
CA ALA A 8 -1.95 -3.76 15.90
C ALA A 8 -0.63 -3.28 16.55
N ARG A 9 0.19 -4.21 17.01
CA ARG A 9 1.48 -3.92 17.65
C ARG A 9 2.61 -4.26 16.70
N PHE A 10 3.44 -3.29 16.41
CA PHE A 10 4.63 -3.44 15.57
C PHE A 10 5.89 -3.48 16.43
N SER A 11 6.79 -4.38 16.10
CA SER A 11 8.09 -4.58 16.74
C SER A 11 9.15 -4.91 15.71
N ASP A 12 10.42 -4.79 16.05
CA ASP A 12 11.51 -5.18 15.17
C ASP A 12 11.39 -6.64 14.69
N ALA A 13 10.92 -7.53 15.56
CA ALA A 13 10.71 -8.94 15.20
C ALA A 13 9.57 -9.13 14.20
N SER A 14 8.41 -8.47 14.41
CA SER A 14 7.29 -8.55 13.47
C SER A 14 7.62 -7.91 12.13
N ASN A 15 8.31 -6.76 12.13
CA ASN A 15 8.75 -6.08 10.93
C ASN A 15 9.75 -6.93 10.13
N SER A 16 10.74 -7.54 10.82
CA SER A 16 11.71 -8.43 10.18
C SER A 16 11.03 -9.65 9.56
N TRP A 17 10.06 -10.24 10.26
CA TRP A 17 9.29 -11.36 9.74
C TRP A 17 8.50 -10.99 8.49
N LEU A 18 7.82 -9.85 8.51
CA LEU A 18 7.07 -9.33 7.35
C LEU A 18 7.99 -9.15 6.14
N VAL A 19 9.12 -8.47 6.33
CA VAL A 19 10.13 -8.27 5.28
C VAL A 19 10.58 -9.60 4.67
N ILE A 20 10.90 -10.60 5.51
CA ILE A 20 11.33 -11.93 5.03
C ILE A 20 10.22 -12.59 4.19
N VAL A 21 9.00 -12.58 4.68
CA VAL A 21 7.85 -13.18 3.97
C VAL A 21 7.61 -12.49 2.64
N GLU A 22 7.60 -11.15 2.61
CA GLU A 22 7.41 -10.39 1.37
C GLU A 22 8.51 -10.61 0.36
N LEU A 23 9.78 -10.67 0.78
CA LEU A 23 10.89 -10.99 -0.11
C LEU A 23 10.80 -12.40 -0.70
N ILE A 24 10.38 -13.40 0.10
CA ILE A 24 10.14 -14.75 -0.39
C ILE A 24 8.99 -14.77 -1.40
N LEU A 25 7.87 -14.13 -1.08
CA LEU A 25 6.72 -14.04 -1.97
C LEU A 25 7.06 -13.29 -3.26
N ALA A 26 7.80 -12.17 -3.15
CA ALA A 26 8.28 -11.43 -4.32
C ALA A 26 9.16 -12.28 -5.21
N GLY A 27 10.14 -12.98 -4.62
CA GLY A 27 11.02 -13.89 -5.36
C GLY A 27 10.25 -14.99 -6.09
N ALA A 28 9.33 -15.66 -5.38
CA ALA A 28 8.49 -16.71 -5.96
C ALA A 28 7.60 -16.17 -7.10
N ALA A 29 6.96 -15.01 -6.89
CA ALA A 29 6.11 -14.38 -7.90
C ALA A 29 6.92 -13.92 -9.12
N LEU A 30 8.10 -13.33 -8.95
CA LEU A 30 8.97 -12.94 -10.06
C LEU A 30 9.48 -14.15 -10.85
N LEU A 31 9.84 -15.25 -10.19
CA LEU A 31 10.21 -16.50 -10.85
C LEU A 31 9.04 -17.08 -11.65
N PHE A 32 7.83 -17.06 -11.07
CA PHE A 32 6.62 -17.49 -11.77
C PHE A 32 6.35 -16.60 -13.00
N LEU A 33 6.38 -15.29 -12.86
CA LEU A 33 6.15 -14.35 -13.96
C LEU A 33 7.19 -14.54 -15.08
N ARG A 34 8.46 -14.73 -14.70
CA ARG A 34 9.54 -15.02 -15.66
C ARG A 34 9.29 -16.33 -16.42
N SER A 35 8.83 -17.38 -15.73
CA SER A 35 8.47 -18.66 -16.37
C SER A 35 7.30 -18.54 -17.36
N ARG A 36 6.49 -17.49 -17.23
CA ARG A 36 5.38 -17.14 -18.14
C ARG A 36 5.76 -16.12 -19.21
N ASN A 37 7.06 -15.84 -19.39
CA ASN A 37 7.59 -14.84 -20.31
C ASN A 37 7.07 -13.41 -20.05
N PHE A 38 6.74 -13.09 -18.78
CA PHE A 38 6.40 -11.72 -18.41
C PHE A 38 7.68 -10.88 -18.38
N ASP A 39 7.58 -9.65 -18.87
CA ASP A 39 8.67 -8.68 -18.84
C ASP A 39 8.85 -8.12 -17.40
N ILE A 40 9.66 -8.81 -16.60
CA ILE A 40 9.90 -8.45 -15.20
C ILE A 40 10.78 -7.20 -15.06
N GLU A 41 11.61 -6.86 -16.05
CA GLU A 41 12.45 -5.66 -16.01
C GLU A 41 11.58 -4.40 -15.99
N SER A 42 10.46 -4.43 -16.67
CA SER A 42 9.48 -3.34 -16.69
C SER A 42 8.73 -3.13 -15.36
N LEU A 43 8.91 -4.02 -14.38
CA LEU A 43 8.37 -3.87 -13.02
C LEU A 43 9.27 -3.06 -12.10
N TYR A 44 10.51 -2.76 -12.54
CA TYR A 44 11.42 -1.95 -11.74
C TYR A 44 10.90 -0.51 -11.57
N PRO A 45 10.65 -0.05 -10.34
CA PRO A 45 10.18 1.30 -10.09
C PRO A 45 11.37 2.27 -10.14
N GLU A 46 11.71 2.77 -11.32
CA GLU A 46 12.87 3.65 -11.52
C GLU A 46 12.79 4.92 -10.67
N PRO A 47 13.69 5.09 -9.67
CA PRO A 47 13.71 6.29 -8.84
C PRO A 47 14.16 7.51 -9.65
N THR A 48 13.31 8.53 -9.68
CA THR A 48 13.63 9.81 -10.32
C THR A 48 13.20 10.96 -9.42
N VAL A 49 13.91 12.08 -9.49
CA VAL A 49 13.56 13.29 -8.71
C VAL A 49 12.13 13.75 -9.02
N ARG A 50 11.77 13.79 -10.31
CA ARG A 50 10.40 14.14 -10.73
C ARG A 50 9.37 13.17 -10.18
N GLY A 51 9.66 11.88 -10.24
CA GLY A 51 8.78 10.83 -9.70
C GLY A 51 8.63 10.94 -8.18
N SER A 52 9.71 11.26 -7.47
CA SER A 52 9.64 11.49 -6.01
C SER A 52 8.80 12.72 -5.65
N LEU A 53 8.92 13.83 -6.39
CA LEU A 53 8.07 15.01 -6.19
C LEU A 53 6.58 14.69 -6.46
N LEU A 54 6.29 13.93 -7.52
CA LEU A 54 4.94 13.45 -7.77
C LEU A 54 4.45 12.52 -6.65
N GLY A 55 5.31 11.67 -6.12
CA GLY A 55 5.01 10.79 -4.99
C GLY A 55 4.68 11.57 -3.72
N VAL A 56 5.41 12.65 -3.41
CA VAL A 56 5.04 13.57 -2.32
C VAL A 56 3.65 14.16 -2.56
N GLY A 57 3.35 14.62 -3.77
CA GLY A 57 2.03 15.13 -4.12
C GLY A 57 0.92 14.10 -3.91
N LEU A 58 1.15 12.85 -4.35
CA LEU A 58 0.20 11.74 -4.14
C LEU A 58 0.01 11.43 -2.65
N PHE A 59 1.10 11.39 -1.87
CA PHE A 59 1.04 11.23 -0.41
C PHE A 59 0.15 12.30 0.23
N LEU A 60 0.34 13.57 -0.13
CA LEU A 60 -0.48 14.67 0.41
C LEU A 60 -1.96 14.55 0.02
N VAL A 61 -2.26 14.11 -1.20
CA VAL A 61 -3.64 13.84 -1.63
C VAL A 61 -4.24 12.70 -0.80
N CYS A 62 -3.51 11.59 -0.63
CA CYS A 62 -3.95 10.47 0.19
C CYS A 62 -4.19 10.89 1.64
N TRP A 63 -3.28 11.70 2.21
CA TRP A 63 -3.40 12.24 3.56
C TRP A 63 -4.67 13.10 3.73
N LEU A 64 -4.91 14.00 2.78
CA LEU A 64 -6.11 14.84 2.78
C LEU A 64 -7.38 13.99 2.70
N LEU A 65 -7.43 13.02 1.78
CA LEU A 65 -8.57 12.11 1.65
C LEU A 65 -8.80 11.28 2.91
N GLY A 66 -7.73 10.77 3.53
CA GLY A 66 -7.80 10.06 4.80
C GLY A 66 -8.35 10.94 5.93
N THR A 67 -7.91 12.20 6.01
CA THR A 67 -8.42 13.17 6.97
C THR A 67 -9.92 13.42 6.77
N VAL A 68 -10.37 13.58 5.52
CA VAL A 68 -11.80 13.74 5.19
C VAL A 68 -12.59 12.50 5.59
N VAL A 69 -12.09 11.30 5.28
CA VAL A 69 -12.75 10.03 5.68
C VAL A 69 -12.88 9.97 7.20
N THR A 70 -11.83 10.30 7.93
CA THR A 70 -11.88 10.34 9.40
C THR A 70 -12.92 11.34 9.91
N ALA A 71 -12.92 12.56 9.38
CA ALA A 71 -13.86 13.61 9.80
C ALA A 71 -15.33 13.23 9.56
N LEU A 72 -15.61 12.47 8.48
CA LEU A 72 -16.97 12.09 8.11
C LEU A 72 -17.48 10.84 8.84
N PHE A 73 -16.61 9.88 9.14
CA PHE A 73 -17.01 8.54 9.58
C PHE A 73 -16.53 8.14 10.97
N GLN A 74 -15.56 8.86 11.54
CA GLN A 74 -15.10 8.60 12.90
C GLN A 74 -15.92 9.42 13.88
N THR A 75 -16.66 8.74 14.76
CA THR A 75 -17.37 9.38 15.89
C THR A 75 -16.63 9.08 17.18
N HIS A 76 -16.75 9.98 18.18
CA HIS A 76 -16.13 9.79 19.52
C HIS A 76 -16.60 8.52 20.21
N GLU A 77 -17.81 8.03 19.90
CA GLU A 77 -18.39 6.83 20.52
C GLU A 77 -18.01 5.51 19.83
N ARG A 78 -17.43 5.58 18.63
CA ARG A 78 -17.04 4.40 17.83
C ARG A 78 -15.71 4.68 17.13
N PRO A 79 -14.59 4.54 17.83
CA PRO A 79 -13.30 4.56 17.14
C PRO A 79 -13.26 3.40 16.15
N GLY A 80 -13.42 3.72 14.87
CA GLY A 80 -13.45 2.74 13.79
C GLY A 80 -12.08 2.45 13.19
N VAL A 81 -11.02 3.02 13.78
CA VAL A 81 -9.63 2.86 13.34
C VAL A 81 -8.89 2.04 14.39
N ILE A 82 -8.07 1.09 13.92
CA ILE A 82 -7.17 0.36 14.80
C ILE A 82 -6.15 1.33 15.41
N ASP A 83 -5.91 1.18 16.69
CA ASP A 83 -4.81 1.84 17.37
C ASP A 83 -3.50 1.14 16.99
N PHE A 84 -2.64 1.84 16.26
CA PHE A 84 -1.32 1.34 15.86
C PHE A 84 -0.31 1.71 16.93
N SER A 85 0.38 0.71 17.49
CA SER A 85 1.47 0.92 18.43
C SER A 85 2.80 0.47 17.84
N PHE A 86 3.74 1.40 17.77
CA PHE A 86 5.13 1.17 17.29
C PHE A 86 6.13 1.12 18.44
N SER A 87 5.68 0.95 19.67
CA SER A 87 6.50 1.02 20.88
C SER A 87 7.63 -0.02 20.97
N GLY A 88 7.64 -1.02 20.12
CA GLY A 88 8.69 -2.05 20.04
C GLY A 88 9.46 -2.05 18.70
N ALA A 89 9.28 -1.03 17.86
CA ALA A 89 9.91 -0.94 16.54
C ALA A 89 10.96 0.19 16.52
N SER A 90 12.16 -0.14 16.05
CA SER A 90 13.21 0.85 15.77
C SER A 90 12.90 1.59 14.49
N LEU A 91 13.39 2.84 14.38
CA LEU A 91 13.24 3.62 13.13
C LEU A 91 13.83 2.87 11.92
N ALA A 92 14.93 2.15 12.11
CA ALA A 92 15.53 1.35 11.05
C ALA A 92 14.60 0.24 10.55
N SER A 93 13.91 -0.47 11.45
CA SER A 93 12.96 -1.52 11.05
C SER A 93 11.69 -0.94 10.42
N ILE A 94 11.23 0.23 10.89
CA ILE A 94 10.09 0.95 10.28
C ILE A 94 10.43 1.34 8.84
N VAL A 95 11.59 1.97 8.62
CA VAL A 95 12.02 2.37 7.27
C VAL A 95 12.21 1.15 6.38
N LEU A 96 12.82 0.08 6.89
CA LEU A 96 13.04 -1.14 6.11
C LEU A 96 11.71 -1.77 5.67
N VAL A 97 10.76 -1.94 6.60
CA VAL A 97 9.45 -2.52 6.24
C VAL A 97 8.69 -1.60 5.30
N ALA A 98 8.70 -0.29 5.50
CA ALA A 98 8.03 0.65 4.62
C ALA A 98 8.56 0.58 3.17
N VAL A 99 9.88 0.49 3.00
CA VAL A 99 10.49 0.36 1.67
C VAL A 99 10.13 -0.96 1.01
N VAL A 100 10.23 -2.08 1.74
CA VAL A 100 9.94 -3.41 1.20
C VAL A 100 8.45 -3.56 0.93
N ASN A 101 7.59 -3.28 1.91
CA ASN A 101 6.14 -3.39 1.80
C ASN A 101 5.57 -2.47 0.71
N GLY A 102 5.91 -1.17 0.77
CA GLY A 102 5.42 -0.22 -0.23
C GLY A 102 5.87 -0.57 -1.65
N THR A 103 7.10 -1.10 -1.82
CA THR A 103 7.57 -1.59 -3.13
C THR A 103 6.83 -2.88 -3.53
N PHE A 104 6.73 -3.84 -2.63
CA PHE A 104 6.06 -5.12 -2.88
C PHE A 104 4.61 -4.91 -3.32
N GLU A 105 3.84 -4.17 -2.54
CA GLU A 105 2.44 -3.95 -2.83
C GLU A 105 2.22 -3.21 -4.15
N GLU A 106 2.90 -2.09 -4.37
CA GLU A 106 2.66 -1.30 -5.59
C GLU A 106 3.18 -2.00 -6.85
N VAL A 107 4.29 -2.70 -6.79
CA VAL A 107 4.79 -3.47 -7.93
C VAL A 107 3.79 -4.56 -8.32
N PHE A 108 3.26 -5.32 -7.36
CA PHE A 108 2.33 -6.41 -7.68
C PHE A 108 0.92 -5.92 -7.96
N LEU A 109 0.38 -4.98 -7.21
CA LEU A 109 -0.97 -4.47 -7.46
C LEU A 109 -1.05 -3.62 -8.73
N LEU A 110 -0.10 -2.71 -8.95
CA LEU A 110 -0.12 -1.81 -10.10
C LEU A 110 0.65 -2.38 -11.29
N GLY A 111 1.90 -2.76 -11.07
CA GLY A 111 2.79 -3.23 -12.13
C GLY A 111 2.35 -4.56 -12.75
N VAL A 112 1.85 -5.49 -11.93
CA VAL A 112 1.38 -6.81 -12.42
C VAL A 112 -0.12 -6.82 -12.65
N LEU A 113 -0.96 -6.57 -11.64
CA LEU A 113 -2.41 -6.75 -11.78
C LEU A 113 -3.05 -5.67 -12.65
N VAL A 114 -2.88 -4.38 -12.34
CA VAL A 114 -3.47 -3.30 -13.17
C VAL A 114 -3.00 -3.41 -14.61
N ARG A 115 -1.71 -3.60 -14.82
CA ARG A 115 -1.13 -3.71 -16.17
C ARG A 115 -1.62 -4.97 -16.89
N GLY A 116 -1.62 -6.12 -16.22
CA GLY A 116 -2.03 -7.40 -16.81
C GLY A 116 -3.51 -7.47 -17.15
N LEU A 117 -4.36 -6.84 -16.33
CA LEU A 117 -5.81 -6.85 -16.52
C LEU A 117 -6.33 -5.78 -17.49
N ARG A 118 -5.49 -4.85 -17.90
CA ARG A 118 -5.92 -3.71 -18.71
C ARG A 118 -6.55 -4.11 -20.04
N GLY A 119 -6.10 -5.19 -20.65
CA GLY A 119 -6.69 -5.76 -21.88
C GLY A 119 -8.12 -6.29 -21.68
N LEU A 120 -8.51 -6.56 -20.43
CA LEU A 120 -9.85 -7.06 -20.06
C LEU A 120 -10.84 -5.93 -19.69
N GLY A 121 -10.38 -4.67 -19.74
CA GLY A 121 -11.18 -3.50 -19.47
C GLY A 121 -10.72 -2.76 -18.20
N LEU A 122 -10.93 -1.43 -18.22
CA LEU A 122 -10.45 -0.53 -17.17
C LEU A 122 -11.11 -0.78 -15.80
N SER A 123 -12.40 -1.12 -15.81
CA SER A 123 -13.14 -1.42 -14.57
C SER A 123 -12.54 -2.61 -13.83
N LEU A 124 -12.18 -3.69 -14.54
CA LEU A 124 -11.55 -4.85 -13.94
C LEU A 124 -10.12 -4.54 -13.50
N ALA A 125 -9.36 -3.81 -14.33
CA ALA A 125 -7.99 -3.43 -14.03
C ALA A 125 -7.86 -2.52 -12.79
N ILE A 126 -8.87 -1.72 -12.48
CA ILE A 126 -8.91 -0.89 -11.27
C ILE A 126 -9.56 -1.66 -10.12
N GLY A 127 -10.69 -2.31 -10.36
CA GLY A 127 -11.52 -2.90 -9.32
C GLY A 127 -10.90 -4.10 -8.64
N LEU A 128 -10.25 -5.01 -9.39
CA LEU A 128 -9.68 -6.23 -8.80
C LEU A 128 -8.46 -5.94 -7.91
N PRO A 129 -7.45 -5.14 -8.31
CA PRO A 129 -6.35 -4.77 -7.42
C PRO A 129 -6.83 -4.02 -6.18
N LEU A 130 -7.81 -3.14 -6.32
CA LEU A 130 -8.40 -2.43 -5.19
C LEU A 130 -9.13 -3.39 -4.24
N LEU A 131 -9.90 -4.35 -4.77
CA LEU A 131 -10.54 -5.39 -3.97
C LEU A 131 -9.51 -6.23 -3.22
N VAL A 132 -8.44 -6.69 -3.88
CA VAL A 132 -7.35 -7.44 -3.25
C VAL A 132 -6.76 -6.63 -2.10
N ARG A 133 -6.43 -5.34 -2.32
CA ARG A 133 -5.91 -4.45 -1.28
C ARG A 133 -6.86 -4.36 -0.08
N VAL A 134 -8.14 -4.14 -0.32
CA VAL A 134 -9.15 -4.05 0.73
C VAL A 134 -9.24 -5.35 1.53
N LEU A 135 -9.20 -6.52 0.86
CA LEU A 135 -9.37 -7.81 1.52
C LEU A 135 -8.29 -8.10 2.56
N TYR A 136 -7.02 -7.81 2.27
CA TYR A 136 -5.96 -8.05 3.26
C TYR A 136 -5.81 -6.93 4.30
N HIS A 137 -6.57 -5.82 4.14
CA HIS A 137 -6.66 -4.74 5.13
C HIS A 137 -7.96 -4.76 5.95
N LEU A 138 -8.83 -5.77 5.80
CA LEU A 138 -10.10 -5.84 6.56
C LEU A 138 -9.90 -5.81 8.09
N TYR A 139 -8.72 -6.23 8.57
CA TYR A 139 -8.36 -6.17 9.98
C TYR A 139 -8.34 -4.74 10.55
N GLN A 140 -8.25 -3.71 9.70
CA GLN A 140 -8.25 -2.30 10.11
C GLN A 140 -9.65 -1.75 10.44
N GLY A 141 -10.69 -2.55 10.27
CA GLY A 141 -12.07 -2.14 10.54
C GLY A 141 -12.66 -1.20 9.48
N PRO A 142 -13.92 -0.77 9.66
CA PRO A 142 -14.66 -0.07 8.61
C PRO A 142 -14.02 1.25 8.15
N VAL A 143 -13.54 2.06 9.08
CA VAL A 143 -12.89 3.35 8.74
C VAL A 143 -11.53 3.10 8.09
N GLY A 144 -10.76 2.12 8.58
CA GLY A 144 -9.50 1.71 7.95
C GLY A 144 -9.70 1.20 6.52
N VAL A 145 -10.77 0.44 6.27
CA VAL A 145 -11.14 0.00 4.91
C VAL A 145 -11.44 1.19 4.00
N LEU A 146 -12.15 2.22 4.47
CA LEU A 146 -12.40 3.43 3.69
C LEU A 146 -11.09 4.18 3.39
N TRP A 147 -10.19 4.25 4.37
CA TRP A 147 -8.85 4.83 4.20
C TRP A 147 -8.06 4.09 3.12
N VAL A 148 -7.94 2.79 3.25
CA VAL A 148 -7.21 1.93 2.30
C VAL A 148 -7.84 1.98 0.91
N THR A 149 -9.18 2.07 0.84
CA THR A 149 -9.89 2.22 -0.44
C THR A 149 -9.54 3.55 -1.12
N SER A 150 -9.58 4.67 -0.39
CA SER A 150 -9.25 5.99 -0.93
C SER A 150 -7.78 6.08 -1.34
N PHE A 151 -6.88 5.55 -0.52
CA PHE A 151 -5.45 5.44 -0.79
C PHE A 151 -5.17 4.60 -2.05
N GLY A 152 -5.66 3.36 -2.07
CA GLY A 152 -5.45 2.44 -3.17
C GLY A 152 -6.05 2.93 -4.49
N LEU A 153 -7.24 3.56 -4.44
CA LEU A 153 -7.85 4.15 -5.62
C LEU A 153 -7.01 5.31 -6.17
N THR A 154 -6.52 6.18 -5.30
CA THR A 154 -5.66 7.32 -5.69
C THR A 154 -4.40 6.83 -6.40
N LEU A 155 -3.66 5.87 -5.81
CA LEU A 155 -2.45 5.31 -6.42
C LEU A 155 -2.75 4.57 -7.73
N THR A 156 -3.85 3.79 -7.77
CA THR A 156 -4.26 3.07 -8.97
C THR A 156 -4.58 4.02 -10.12
N LEU A 157 -5.34 5.09 -9.86
CA LEU A 157 -5.64 6.11 -10.88
C LEU A 157 -4.39 6.85 -11.32
N ALA A 158 -3.52 7.23 -10.39
CA ALA A 158 -2.24 7.86 -10.72
C ALA A 158 -1.40 6.96 -11.65
N TYR A 159 -1.30 5.67 -11.34
CA TYR A 159 -0.59 4.71 -12.19
C TYR A 159 -1.26 4.51 -13.55
N VAL A 160 -2.59 4.40 -13.61
CA VAL A 160 -3.33 4.27 -14.89
C VAL A 160 -3.07 5.46 -15.80
N ILE A 161 -2.95 6.68 -15.26
CA ILE A 161 -2.70 7.92 -16.00
C ILE A 161 -1.23 8.06 -16.38
N THR A 162 -0.33 7.91 -15.42
CA THR A 162 1.10 8.22 -15.60
C THR A 162 1.94 7.07 -16.14
N ARG A 163 1.54 5.82 -15.89
CA ARG A 163 2.28 4.58 -16.14
C ARG A 163 3.63 4.50 -15.42
N GLN A 164 3.81 5.31 -14.39
CA GLN A 164 5.02 5.34 -13.58
C GLN A 164 4.75 4.66 -12.23
N LEU A 165 5.56 3.65 -11.90
CA LEU A 165 5.46 2.94 -10.61
C LEU A 165 6.08 3.75 -9.48
N TRP A 166 7.23 4.39 -9.73
CA TRP A 166 7.99 5.06 -8.68
C TRP A 166 7.20 6.10 -7.87
N PRO A 167 6.39 7.00 -8.48
CA PRO A 167 5.58 7.94 -7.70
C PRO A 167 4.64 7.24 -6.72
N CYS A 168 4.03 6.11 -7.13
CA CYS A 168 3.11 5.35 -6.30
C CYS A 168 3.85 4.63 -5.16
N VAL A 169 4.97 3.97 -5.48
CA VAL A 169 5.86 3.33 -4.49
C VAL A 169 6.36 4.35 -3.46
N PHE A 170 6.84 5.50 -3.92
CA PHE A 170 7.36 6.53 -3.03
C PHE A 170 6.27 7.14 -2.13
N ALA A 171 5.07 7.37 -2.66
CA ALA A 171 3.93 7.81 -1.87
C ALA A 171 3.55 6.79 -0.79
N HIS A 172 3.60 5.49 -1.11
CA HIS A 172 3.33 4.43 -0.16
C HIS A 172 4.39 4.36 0.94
N ILE A 173 5.67 4.41 0.58
CA ILE A 173 6.76 4.47 1.56
C ILE A 173 6.58 5.64 2.53
N LEU A 174 6.21 6.82 2.04
CA LEU A 174 5.92 7.98 2.90
C LEU A 174 4.71 7.73 3.79
N TRP A 175 3.67 7.05 3.26
CA TRP A 175 2.48 6.70 4.01
C TRP A 175 2.77 5.78 5.19
N ASP A 176 3.71 4.87 5.05
CA ASP A 176 4.09 3.93 6.10
C ASP A 176 5.06 4.55 7.12
N ILE A 177 5.86 5.56 6.72
CA ILE A 177 6.85 6.18 7.61
C ILE A 177 6.28 7.38 8.36
N VAL A 178 5.64 8.32 7.67
CA VAL A 178 5.31 9.65 8.24
C VAL A 178 4.38 9.55 9.47
N PRO A 179 3.35 8.69 9.52
CA PRO A 179 2.50 8.57 10.70
C PRO A 179 3.19 7.95 11.92
N THR A 180 4.40 7.38 11.75
CA THR A 180 5.15 6.73 12.83
C THR A 180 6.17 7.64 13.50
N LEU A 181 6.43 8.81 12.89
CA LEU A 181 7.35 9.85 13.41
C LEU A 181 6.63 10.80 14.36
#